data_7e0ccee02e5b0393014a4da94be9b422
#
_entry.id   7e0ccee02e5b0393014a4da94be9b422
#
_cell.length_a   1.000
_cell.length_b   1.000
_cell.length_c   1.000
_cell.angle_alpha   90.00
_cell.angle_beta   90.00
_cell.angle_gamma   90.00
#
_symmetry.space_group_name_H-M   'P 1'
#
loop_
_entity.id
_entity.type
_entity.pdbx_description
1 polymer ?
#
loop_
_entity_poly.entity_id
_entity_poly.type
_entity_poly.pdbx_seq_one_letter_code
_entity_poly.pdbx_strand_id
1 'polypeptide(L)'
;MAEPEPSETGNGTIRAGAVMAKFSWGIVSDPGPFRDHNEDFVAARVLTTPDDSWDRGPLLALADGMGGHAAGEVASRLAVEALVATYAEASPGAPHQLLKPAARAANLAVVDASMEPGRRGMGTTLLGLALAGTEAAIAHVGDSRAYLVRGETCTQLTNDHSRVGEMLRMRMITAEQAANHPARSQLTRSLGADPFVQVDLVRQPVSQHDTLVLCTDGLWDVVSRPEIAETGMGLSSGAIPTAVEAADRLVRLAVDRGSTDNVSAVVVHVTSDQPIPPAGGRRFRLRRSRP
;
A
#
# COMPACT_ATOMS: atom_id res chain seq x y z
N MET A 1 8.94 11.26 19.67
CA MET A 1 8.46 11.97 18.48
C MET A 1 7.01 11.57 18.31
N ALA A 2 6.08 12.53 18.25
CA ALA A 2 4.65 12.25 18.19
C ALA A 2 4.28 11.55 16.87
N GLU A 3 3.45 10.51 16.95
CA GLU A 3 2.81 9.92 15.80
C GLU A 3 1.95 11.00 15.13
N PRO A 4 1.96 11.11 13.79
CA PRO A 4 0.95 11.91 13.11
C PRO A 4 -0.39 11.19 13.23
N GLU A 5 -1.26 11.71 14.10
CA GLU A 5 -2.65 11.29 14.09
C GLU A 5 -3.27 11.63 12.73
N PRO A 6 -4.05 10.73 12.11
CA PRO A 6 -4.81 11.08 10.92
C PRO A 6 -5.82 12.15 11.32
N SER A 7 -5.67 13.35 10.76
CA SER A 7 -6.62 14.43 10.98
C SER A 7 -7.99 14.05 10.41
N GLU A 8 -9.00 14.39 11.17
CA GLU A 8 -10.42 14.10 11.02
C GLU A 8 -10.96 14.23 9.59
N THR A 9 -11.93 13.37 9.33
CA THR A 9 -12.81 13.31 8.17
C THR A 9 -13.38 14.67 7.76
N GLY A 10 -12.79 15.23 6.74
CA GLY A 10 -13.37 16.29 5.93
C GLY A 10 -12.98 15.97 4.49
N ASN A 11 -13.84 16.35 3.54
CA ASN A 11 -13.68 16.17 2.09
C ASN A 11 -12.40 16.81 1.50
N GLY A 12 -11.25 16.62 2.12
CA GLY A 12 -9.97 17.22 1.76
C GLY A 12 -8.89 16.21 1.44
N THR A 13 -7.94 16.61 0.61
CA THR A 13 -6.74 15.82 0.30
C THR A 13 -5.96 15.53 1.59
N ILE A 14 -5.74 14.24 1.87
CA ILE A 14 -4.91 13.79 2.99
C ILE A 14 -3.45 13.73 2.53
N ARG A 15 -2.53 14.26 3.35
CA ARG A 15 -1.08 14.15 3.14
C ARG A 15 -0.41 13.78 4.46
N ALA A 16 0.37 12.71 4.44
CA ALA A 16 1.18 12.29 5.57
C ALA A 16 2.49 11.66 5.10
N GLY A 17 3.50 11.68 5.94
CA GLY A 17 4.75 10.99 5.65
C GLY A 17 5.71 11.04 6.81
N ALA A 18 6.71 10.14 6.77
CA ALA A 18 7.77 10.10 7.75
C ALA A 18 9.07 9.54 7.16
N VAL A 19 10.16 9.71 7.90
CA VAL A 19 11.49 9.17 7.58
C VAL A 19 11.93 8.27 8.73
N MET A 20 12.32 7.05 8.40
CA MET A 20 13.01 6.11 9.28
C MET A 20 14.43 5.85 8.75
N ALA A 21 15.27 5.19 9.56
CA ALA A 21 16.69 4.98 9.23
C ALA A 21 16.97 4.44 7.82
N LYS A 22 16.01 3.68 7.23
CA LYS A 22 16.17 3.06 5.89
C LYS A 22 15.11 3.44 4.90
N PHE A 23 13.97 3.94 5.35
CA PHE A 23 12.81 4.18 4.52
C PHE A 23 12.26 5.57 4.78
N SER A 24 11.97 6.29 3.72
CA SER A 24 11.08 7.45 3.78
C SER A 24 9.80 7.11 3.03
N TRP A 25 8.65 7.54 3.53
CA TRP A 25 7.39 7.33 2.83
C TRP A 25 6.52 8.57 2.84
N GLY A 26 5.67 8.65 1.85
CA GLY A 26 4.64 9.66 1.73
C GLY A 26 3.33 9.01 1.29
N ILE A 27 2.25 9.53 1.82
CA ILE A 27 0.89 9.14 1.51
C ILE A 27 0.15 10.38 1.05
N VAL A 28 -0.57 10.27 -0.06
CA VAL A 28 -1.53 11.28 -0.52
C VAL A 28 -2.78 10.56 -1.00
N SER A 29 -3.94 11.02 -0.56
CA SER A 29 -5.24 10.55 -1.00
C SER A 29 -6.13 11.76 -1.26
N ASP A 30 -6.74 11.81 -2.44
CA ASP A 30 -7.56 12.91 -2.92
C ASP A 30 -8.89 12.37 -3.45
N PRO A 31 -10.04 12.97 -3.10
CA PRO A 31 -11.34 12.51 -3.60
C PRO A 31 -11.48 12.65 -5.12
N GLY A 32 -10.59 13.39 -5.77
CA GLY A 32 -10.72 13.73 -7.18
C GLY A 32 -11.81 14.79 -7.44
N PRO A 33 -11.90 15.31 -8.66
CA PRO A 33 -12.81 16.40 -8.98
C PRO A 33 -14.25 15.97 -9.25
N PHE A 34 -14.51 14.67 -9.35
CA PHE A 34 -15.82 14.15 -9.80
C PHE A 34 -16.56 13.33 -8.74
N ARG A 35 -15.93 13.08 -7.57
CA ARG A 35 -16.52 12.29 -6.48
C ARG A 35 -16.84 13.18 -5.28
N ASP A 36 -18.02 13.02 -4.71
CA ASP A 36 -18.44 13.75 -3.50
C ASP A 36 -17.76 13.20 -2.23
N HIS A 37 -17.37 11.93 -2.26
CA HIS A 37 -16.75 11.21 -1.14
C HIS A 37 -15.46 10.52 -1.59
N ASN A 38 -14.56 10.33 -0.63
CA ASN A 38 -13.37 9.53 -0.84
C ASN A 38 -13.60 8.13 -0.24
N GLU A 39 -13.78 7.13 -1.10
CA GLU A 39 -13.94 5.73 -0.70
C GLU A 39 -12.59 5.01 -0.56
N ASP A 40 -11.48 5.65 -0.99
CA ASP A 40 -10.13 5.18 -0.72
C ASP A 40 -9.76 5.38 0.74
N PHE A 41 -9.04 4.43 1.32
CA PHE A 41 -8.45 4.59 2.65
C PHE A 41 -7.00 4.15 2.67
N VAL A 42 -6.15 4.98 3.26
CA VAL A 42 -4.70 4.75 3.34
C VAL A 42 -4.21 4.96 4.77
N ALA A 43 -3.29 4.10 5.21
CA ALA A 43 -2.66 4.24 6.51
C ALA A 43 -1.19 3.81 6.48
N ALA A 44 -0.39 4.39 7.38
CA ALA A 44 0.95 3.93 7.69
C ALA A 44 1.10 3.75 9.19
N ARG A 45 1.70 2.65 9.62
CA ARG A 45 2.05 2.41 11.02
C ARG A 45 3.49 2.00 11.16
N VAL A 46 4.20 2.71 12.00
CA VAL A 46 5.54 2.33 12.46
C VAL A 46 5.38 1.40 13.64
N LEU A 47 5.89 0.18 13.51
CA LEU A 47 5.84 -0.82 14.56
C LEU A 47 7.18 -0.80 15.29
N THR A 48 7.21 -0.15 16.44
CA THR A 48 8.33 -0.22 17.38
C THR A 48 8.02 -1.30 18.40
N THR A 49 8.84 -2.36 18.45
CA THR A 49 8.78 -3.31 19.56
C THR A 49 9.75 -2.85 20.65
N PRO A 50 9.36 -2.93 21.96
CA PRO A 50 10.26 -2.57 23.05
C PRO A 50 11.54 -3.42 23.10
N ASP A 51 11.55 -4.52 22.40
CA ASP A 51 12.59 -5.56 22.47
C ASP A 51 13.41 -5.66 21.16
N ASP A 52 13.53 -4.60 20.41
CA ASP A 52 14.38 -4.39 19.20
C ASP A 52 14.92 -5.65 18.45
N SER A 53 14.48 -6.83 18.85
CA SER A 53 14.92 -8.11 18.30
C SER A 53 14.35 -8.40 16.90
N TRP A 54 13.30 -7.67 16.50
CA TRP A 54 12.63 -7.84 15.22
C TRP A 54 12.39 -6.47 14.56
N ASP A 55 13.15 -6.19 13.54
CA ASP A 55 12.99 -5.03 12.68
C ASP A 55 11.72 -5.22 11.82
N ARG A 56 10.57 -4.95 12.42
CA ARG A 56 9.28 -5.01 11.73
C ARG A 56 9.03 -3.75 10.92
N GLY A 57 9.93 -2.98 10.52
CA GLY A 57 9.75 -1.81 9.66
C GLY A 57 8.34 -1.21 9.59
N PRO A 58 8.12 -0.23 8.75
CA PRO A 58 6.78 0.34 8.58
C PRO A 58 5.84 -0.65 7.85
N LEU A 59 4.58 -0.67 8.32
CA LEU A 59 3.43 -1.24 7.60
C LEU A 59 2.65 -0.10 6.96
N LEU A 60 2.47 -0.17 5.65
CA LEU A 60 1.65 0.75 4.89
C LEU A 60 0.51 -0.02 4.25
N ALA A 61 -0.67 0.55 4.24
CA ALA A 61 -1.85 -0.08 3.66
C ALA A 61 -2.66 0.91 2.83
N LEU A 62 -3.26 0.40 1.76
CA LEU A 62 -4.12 1.14 0.85
C LEU A 62 -5.28 0.23 0.47
N ALA A 63 -6.48 0.78 0.45
CA ALA A 63 -7.69 0.09 0.04
C ALA A 63 -8.59 1.06 -0.73
N ASP A 64 -9.19 0.57 -1.81
CA ASP A 64 -10.15 1.26 -2.66
C ASP A 64 -11.52 0.65 -2.40
N GLY A 65 -12.42 1.45 -1.85
CA GLY A 65 -13.73 1.02 -1.40
C GLY A 65 -14.75 1.04 -2.51
N MET A 66 -15.58 0.00 -2.56
CA MET A 66 -16.67 -0.12 -3.52
C MET A 66 -17.98 -0.45 -2.83
N GLY A 67 -19.05 0.15 -3.31
CA GLY A 67 -20.39 -0.05 -2.77
C GLY A 67 -21.20 1.23 -2.88
N GLY A 68 -22.47 1.16 -3.18
CA GLY A 68 -23.31 2.36 -3.29
C GLY A 68 -23.35 3.17 -1.99
N HIS A 69 -23.28 4.51 -2.07
CA HIS A 69 -23.30 5.44 -0.94
C HIS A 69 -22.04 5.31 -0.03
N ALA A 70 -22.14 5.60 1.26
CA ALA A 70 -21.02 5.55 2.21
C ALA A 70 -20.48 4.13 2.52
N ALA A 71 -20.93 3.09 1.82
CA ALA A 71 -20.56 1.70 2.13
C ALA A 71 -19.13 1.37 1.69
N GLY A 72 -18.63 1.95 0.59
CA GLY A 72 -17.25 1.79 0.14
C GLY A 72 -16.24 2.37 1.11
N GLU A 73 -16.49 3.59 1.61
CA GLU A 73 -15.65 4.23 2.63
C GLU A 73 -15.54 3.40 3.91
N VAL A 74 -16.65 2.78 4.34
CA VAL A 74 -16.66 1.90 5.51
C VAL A 74 -15.84 0.64 5.23
N ALA A 75 -15.97 0.04 4.05
CA ALA A 75 -15.28 -1.19 3.70
C ALA A 75 -13.76 -0.99 3.64
N SER A 76 -13.28 0.05 2.96
CA SER A 76 -11.85 0.36 2.83
C SER A 76 -11.21 0.68 4.19
N ARG A 77 -11.89 1.50 5.01
CA ARG A 77 -11.45 1.82 6.37
C ARG A 77 -11.32 0.57 7.24
N LEU A 78 -12.38 -0.24 7.33
CA LEU A 78 -12.39 -1.46 8.14
C LEU A 78 -11.29 -2.45 7.68
N ALA A 79 -11.09 -2.60 6.38
CA ALA A 79 -10.07 -3.48 5.85
C ALA A 79 -8.67 -3.06 6.28
N VAL A 80 -8.33 -1.78 6.15
CA VAL A 80 -7.02 -1.25 6.53
C VAL A 80 -6.82 -1.31 8.04
N GLU A 81 -7.80 -0.88 8.83
CA GLU A 81 -7.72 -0.91 10.31
C GLU A 81 -7.53 -2.34 10.83
N ALA A 82 -8.31 -3.32 10.33
CA ALA A 82 -8.19 -4.72 10.72
C ALA A 82 -6.86 -5.34 10.28
N LEU A 83 -6.36 -5.02 9.09
CA LEU A 83 -5.03 -5.42 8.64
C LEU A 83 -3.96 -4.92 9.60
N VAL A 84 -3.98 -3.62 9.90
CA VAL A 84 -2.98 -2.96 10.75
C VAL A 84 -3.03 -3.51 12.17
N ALA A 85 -4.22 -3.65 12.77
CA ALA A 85 -4.38 -4.17 14.11
C ALA A 85 -3.87 -5.62 14.21
N THR A 86 -4.34 -6.50 13.32
CA THR A 86 -3.95 -7.92 13.33
C THR A 86 -2.44 -8.10 13.11
N TYR A 87 -1.86 -7.32 12.19
CA TYR A 87 -0.41 -7.39 11.95
C TYR A 87 0.40 -6.89 13.14
N ALA A 88 -0.05 -5.83 13.82
CA ALA A 88 0.62 -5.25 14.97
C ALA A 88 0.59 -6.18 16.20
N GLU A 89 -0.53 -6.87 16.41
CA GLU A 89 -0.75 -7.80 17.54
C GLU A 89 -0.12 -9.18 17.32
N ALA A 90 0.27 -9.50 16.09
CA ALA A 90 0.83 -10.81 15.77
C ALA A 90 2.13 -11.05 16.53
N SER A 91 2.37 -12.33 16.91
CA SER A 91 3.66 -12.75 17.46
C SER A 91 4.82 -12.45 16.52
N PRO A 92 6.05 -12.30 17.00
CA PRO A 92 7.21 -12.07 16.14
C PRO A 92 7.29 -13.08 15.00
N GLY A 93 7.50 -12.59 13.78
CA GLY A 93 7.56 -13.40 12.57
C GLY A 93 7.95 -12.58 11.35
N ALA A 94 8.35 -13.26 10.28
CA ALA A 94 8.69 -12.57 9.03
C ALA A 94 7.46 -11.86 8.44
N PRO A 95 7.59 -10.65 7.87
CA PRO A 95 6.47 -9.86 7.37
C PRO A 95 5.52 -10.63 6.44
N HIS A 96 6.07 -11.42 5.51
CA HIS A 96 5.27 -12.22 4.59
C HIS A 96 4.42 -13.31 5.26
N GLN A 97 4.83 -13.80 6.43
CA GLN A 97 4.07 -14.79 7.22
C GLN A 97 2.91 -14.12 7.97
N LEU A 98 3.07 -12.87 8.36
CA LEU A 98 2.10 -12.12 9.15
C LEU A 98 1.06 -11.41 8.29
N LEU A 99 1.43 -10.92 7.10
CA LEU A 99 0.55 -10.17 6.22
C LEU A 99 -0.65 -11.00 5.72
N LYS A 100 -0.45 -12.26 5.35
CA LYS A 100 -1.53 -13.09 4.80
C LYS A 100 -2.64 -13.37 5.81
N PRO A 101 -2.36 -13.77 7.07
CA PRO A 101 -3.38 -13.85 8.12
C PRO A 101 -4.05 -12.50 8.40
N ALA A 102 -3.29 -11.41 8.44
CA ALA A 102 -3.83 -10.08 8.67
C ALA A 102 -4.80 -9.64 7.56
N ALA A 103 -4.47 -9.89 6.29
CA ALA A 103 -5.37 -9.61 5.16
C ALA A 103 -6.64 -10.47 5.18
N ARG A 104 -6.56 -11.71 5.67
CA ARG A 104 -7.75 -12.55 5.88
C ARG A 104 -8.63 -12.04 7.02
N ALA A 105 -8.03 -11.56 8.11
CA ALA A 105 -8.78 -10.92 9.19
C ALA A 105 -9.47 -9.64 8.69
N ALA A 106 -8.80 -8.83 7.86
CA ALA A 106 -9.37 -7.69 7.19
C ALA A 106 -10.61 -8.08 6.36
N ASN A 107 -10.52 -9.18 5.58
CA ASN A 107 -11.68 -9.67 4.83
C ASN A 107 -12.85 -10.02 5.74
N LEU A 108 -12.61 -10.76 6.81
CA LEU A 108 -13.68 -11.14 7.74
C LEU A 108 -14.34 -9.91 8.39
N ALA A 109 -13.57 -8.90 8.75
CA ALA A 109 -14.11 -7.66 9.30
C ALA A 109 -15.07 -6.95 8.33
N VAL A 110 -14.72 -6.92 7.02
CA VAL A 110 -15.60 -6.35 6.00
C VAL A 110 -16.83 -7.23 5.76
N VAL A 111 -16.67 -8.56 5.71
CA VAL A 111 -17.80 -9.50 5.57
C VAL A 111 -18.78 -9.35 6.72
N ASP A 112 -18.30 -9.34 7.95
CA ASP A 112 -19.15 -9.21 9.15
C ASP A 112 -19.92 -7.89 9.11
N ALA A 113 -19.25 -6.78 8.79
CA ALA A 113 -19.89 -5.48 8.69
C ALA A 113 -20.89 -5.39 7.52
N SER A 114 -20.70 -6.15 6.44
CA SER A 114 -21.63 -6.20 5.30
C SER A 114 -22.99 -6.82 5.63
N MET A 115 -23.07 -7.55 6.74
CA MET A 115 -24.33 -8.14 7.22
C MET A 115 -25.28 -7.08 7.82
N GLU A 116 -24.77 -5.91 8.17
CA GLU A 116 -25.57 -4.82 8.71
C GLU A 116 -26.52 -4.20 7.66
N PRO A 117 -27.72 -3.72 8.08
CA PRO A 117 -28.62 -3.01 7.16
C PRO A 117 -27.95 -1.80 6.50
N GLY A 118 -28.10 -1.68 5.19
CA GLY A 118 -27.53 -0.58 4.40
C GLY A 118 -26.06 -0.79 3.95
N ARG A 119 -25.39 -1.89 4.37
CA ARG A 119 -24.01 -2.20 3.99
C ARG A 119 -23.87 -3.42 3.10
N ARG A 120 -25.00 -3.98 2.65
CA ARG A 120 -24.99 -5.17 1.79
C ARG A 120 -24.26 -4.90 0.47
N GLY A 121 -23.35 -5.80 0.13
CA GLY A 121 -22.60 -5.71 -1.13
C GLY A 121 -21.43 -4.72 -1.10
N MET A 122 -21.11 -4.13 0.06
CA MET A 122 -19.88 -3.38 0.20
C MET A 122 -18.66 -4.30 0.04
N GLY A 123 -17.61 -3.77 -0.52
CA GLY A 123 -16.35 -4.47 -0.70
C GLY A 123 -15.21 -3.48 -0.83
N THR A 124 -14.00 -3.98 -0.92
CA THR A 124 -12.83 -3.14 -1.12
C THR A 124 -11.65 -3.93 -1.70
N THR A 125 -10.75 -3.25 -2.36
CA THR A 125 -9.40 -3.78 -2.65
C THR A 125 -8.57 -3.78 -1.36
N LEU A 126 -7.39 -4.38 -1.40
CA LEU A 126 -6.41 -4.27 -0.33
C LEU A 126 -4.99 -4.42 -0.86
N LEU A 127 -4.14 -3.47 -0.52
CA LEU A 127 -2.69 -3.56 -0.56
C LEU A 127 -2.14 -3.35 0.85
N GLY A 128 -1.39 -4.32 1.36
CA GLY A 128 -0.62 -4.19 2.59
C GLY A 128 0.86 -4.38 2.28
N LEU A 129 1.69 -3.35 2.50
CA LEU A 129 3.14 -3.39 2.32
C LEU A 129 3.83 -3.36 3.67
N ALA A 130 4.55 -4.42 3.99
CA ALA A 130 5.42 -4.47 5.17
C ALA A 130 6.89 -4.52 4.73
N LEU A 131 7.72 -3.69 5.35
CA LEU A 131 9.13 -3.55 5.05
C LEU A 131 9.95 -4.07 6.23
N ALA A 132 10.92 -4.94 5.96
CA ALA A 132 11.86 -5.41 6.98
C ALA A 132 13.23 -5.70 6.36
N GLY A 133 14.27 -5.15 6.95
CA GLY A 133 15.63 -5.34 6.43
C GLY A 133 15.76 -4.86 4.98
N THR A 134 15.98 -5.81 4.07
CA THR A 134 16.10 -5.59 2.62
C THR A 134 14.97 -6.28 1.84
N GLU A 135 13.84 -6.54 2.48
CA GLU A 135 12.70 -7.19 1.85
C GLU A 135 11.43 -6.35 2.04
N ALA A 136 10.68 -6.21 0.95
CA ALA A 136 9.30 -5.77 0.94
C ALA A 136 8.39 -6.99 0.78
N ALA A 137 7.41 -7.13 1.66
CA ALA A 137 6.33 -8.11 1.54
C ALA A 137 5.02 -7.38 1.25
N ILE A 138 4.28 -7.84 0.24
CA ILE A 138 3.02 -7.21 -0.19
C ILE A 138 1.91 -8.25 -0.17
N ALA A 139 0.86 -7.99 0.61
CA ALA A 139 -0.40 -8.72 0.51
C ALA A 139 -1.34 -7.94 -0.43
N HIS A 140 -1.99 -8.65 -1.37
CA HIS A 140 -2.78 -8.02 -2.42
C HIS A 140 -4.09 -8.74 -2.69
N VAL A 141 -5.17 -7.96 -2.79
CA VAL A 141 -6.49 -8.36 -3.28
C VAL A 141 -7.11 -7.18 -4.04
N GLY A 142 -7.59 -7.41 -5.26
CA GLY A 142 -8.21 -6.38 -6.09
C GLY A 142 -7.36 -5.97 -7.29
N ASP A 143 -7.51 -4.75 -7.76
CA ASP A 143 -6.81 -4.16 -8.90
C ASP A 143 -6.01 -2.89 -8.55
N SER A 144 -5.98 -2.49 -7.29
CA SER A 144 -4.97 -1.56 -6.79
C SER A 144 -3.57 -2.14 -7.04
N ARG A 145 -2.61 -1.33 -7.44
CA ARG A 145 -1.33 -1.82 -7.94
C ARG A 145 -0.16 -1.40 -7.07
N ALA A 146 0.82 -2.29 -6.97
CA ALA A 146 2.15 -2.00 -6.43
C ALA A 146 3.19 -2.06 -7.53
N TYR A 147 4.06 -1.05 -7.57
CA TYR A 147 5.17 -0.92 -8.51
C TYR A 147 6.50 -0.84 -7.77
N LEU A 148 7.55 -1.36 -8.42
CA LEU A 148 8.95 -1.11 -8.07
C LEU A 148 9.58 -0.25 -9.15
N VAL A 149 10.14 0.88 -8.75
CA VAL A 149 11.02 1.69 -9.58
C VAL A 149 12.46 1.42 -9.16
N ARG A 150 13.25 0.95 -10.11
CA ARG A 150 14.69 0.70 -9.95
C ARG A 150 15.44 1.28 -11.15
N GLY A 151 16.19 2.35 -10.93
CA GLY A 151 16.71 3.18 -12.02
C GLY A 151 15.59 3.69 -12.90
N GLU A 152 15.67 3.51 -14.20
CA GLU A 152 14.65 3.95 -15.18
C GLU A 152 13.50 2.95 -15.36
N THR A 153 13.55 1.80 -14.68
CA THR A 153 12.57 0.73 -14.87
C THR A 153 11.46 0.81 -13.82
N CYS A 154 10.20 0.83 -14.27
CA CYS A 154 9.01 0.67 -13.44
C CYS A 154 8.37 -0.69 -13.71
N THR A 155 8.43 -1.57 -12.72
CA THR A 155 7.87 -2.94 -12.78
C THR A 155 6.64 -3.04 -11.89
N GLN A 156 5.52 -3.49 -12.45
CA GLN A 156 4.34 -3.84 -11.65
C GLN A 156 4.60 -5.15 -10.91
N LEU A 157 4.41 -5.14 -9.61
CA LEU A 157 4.65 -6.29 -8.73
C LEU A 157 3.38 -7.12 -8.49
N THR A 158 2.21 -6.52 -8.59
CA THR A 158 0.90 -7.16 -8.39
C THR A 158 0.27 -7.57 -9.72
N ASN A 159 -0.65 -8.53 -9.68
CA ASN A 159 -1.49 -8.88 -10.83
C ASN A 159 -2.92 -8.49 -10.52
N ASP A 160 -3.55 -7.69 -11.36
CA ASP A 160 -4.93 -7.25 -11.15
C ASP A 160 -5.89 -8.44 -11.06
N HIS A 161 -6.69 -8.46 -10.00
CA HIS A 161 -7.80 -9.38 -9.84
C HIS A 161 -9.06 -8.80 -10.48
N SER A 162 -8.97 -8.52 -11.77
CA SER A 162 -10.06 -8.06 -12.61
C SER A 162 -10.21 -8.98 -13.80
N ARG A 163 -11.40 -8.98 -14.40
CA ARG A 163 -11.69 -9.79 -15.58
C ARG A 163 -10.71 -9.50 -16.72
N VAL A 164 -10.40 -8.23 -16.91
CA VAL A 164 -9.45 -7.79 -17.94
C VAL A 164 -8.02 -8.17 -17.58
N GLY A 165 -7.63 -8.05 -16.32
CA GLY A 165 -6.33 -8.49 -15.82
C GLY A 165 -6.08 -9.99 -16.05
N GLU A 166 -7.11 -10.82 -15.84
CA GLU A 166 -7.03 -12.26 -16.13
C GLU A 166 -6.90 -12.54 -17.63
N MET A 167 -7.67 -11.86 -18.48
CA MET A 167 -7.59 -12.00 -19.94
C MET A 167 -6.22 -11.58 -20.48
N LEU A 168 -5.63 -10.50 -19.95
CA LEU A 168 -4.27 -10.08 -20.28
C LEU A 168 -3.22 -11.12 -19.89
N ARG A 169 -3.32 -11.66 -18.68
CA ARG A 169 -2.40 -12.68 -18.17
C ARG A 169 -2.49 -13.98 -19.00
N MET A 170 -3.69 -14.32 -19.44
CA MET A 170 -3.93 -15.47 -20.34
C MET A 170 -3.60 -15.17 -21.81
N ARG A 171 -3.12 -13.94 -22.12
CA ARG A 171 -2.82 -13.46 -23.49
C ARG A 171 -4.02 -13.55 -24.44
N MET A 172 -5.23 -13.43 -23.92
CA MET A 172 -6.47 -13.43 -24.70
C MET A 172 -6.73 -12.08 -25.37
N ILE A 173 -6.20 -11.00 -24.75
CA ILE A 173 -6.31 -9.62 -25.26
C ILE A 173 -4.96 -8.92 -25.14
N THR A 174 -4.78 -7.84 -25.93
CA THR A 174 -3.62 -6.95 -25.82
C THR A 174 -3.84 -5.88 -24.75
N ALA A 175 -2.77 -5.18 -24.33
CA ALA A 175 -2.88 -4.06 -23.41
C ALA A 175 -3.78 -2.93 -23.93
N GLU A 176 -3.74 -2.66 -25.25
CA GLU A 176 -4.59 -1.67 -25.90
C GLU A 176 -6.08 -2.07 -25.85
N GLN A 177 -6.38 -3.35 -26.11
CA GLN A 177 -7.75 -3.89 -25.99
C GLN A 177 -8.25 -3.85 -24.54
N ALA A 178 -7.35 -4.09 -23.58
CA ALA A 178 -7.66 -4.04 -22.16
C ALA A 178 -8.09 -2.65 -21.70
N ALA A 179 -7.37 -1.61 -22.12
CA ALA A 179 -7.64 -0.22 -21.74
C ALA A 179 -9.05 0.25 -22.15
N ASN A 180 -9.59 -0.29 -23.25
CA ASN A 180 -10.91 0.08 -23.79
C ASN A 180 -11.99 -0.99 -23.57
N HIS A 181 -11.70 -2.02 -22.72
CA HIS A 181 -12.60 -3.13 -22.54
C HIS A 181 -13.80 -2.76 -21.63
N PRO A 182 -15.05 -3.11 -22.01
CA PRO A 182 -16.24 -2.76 -21.22
C PRO A 182 -16.28 -3.41 -19.81
N ALA A 183 -15.51 -4.46 -19.58
CA ALA A 183 -15.40 -5.12 -18.28
C ALA A 183 -14.11 -4.73 -17.52
N ARG A 184 -13.49 -3.58 -17.83
CA ARG A 184 -12.21 -3.18 -17.22
C ARG A 184 -12.30 -2.99 -15.70
N SER A 185 -13.43 -2.50 -15.20
CA SER A 185 -13.70 -2.27 -13.78
C SER A 185 -14.35 -3.47 -13.06
N GLN A 186 -14.52 -4.62 -13.75
CA GLN A 186 -15.10 -5.81 -13.12
C GLN A 186 -14.03 -6.58 -12.35
N LEU A 187 -14.06 -6.45 -11.03
CA LEU A 187 -13.21 -7.25 -10.16
C LEU A 187 -13.66 -8.71 -10.15
N THR A 188 -12.68 -9.62 -10.15
CA THR A 188 -12.88 -11.05 -9.93
C THR A 188 -12.59 -11.45 -8.49
N ARG A 189 -11.98 -10.52 -7.70
CA ARG A 189 -11.64 -10.74 -6.31
C ARG A 189 -11.59 -9.42 -5.55
N SER A 190 -12.32 -9.34 -4.43
CA SER A 190 -12.32 -8.22 -3.49
C SER A 190 -12.51 -8.73 -2.07
N LEU A 191 -12.23 -7.90 -1.06
CA LEU A 191 -12.63 -8.15 0.32
C LEU A 191 -14.12 -7.87 0.48
N GLY A 192 -14.76 -8.59 1.39
CA GLY A 192 -16.18 -8.41 1.73
C GLY A 192 -17.17 -9.23 0.89
N ALA A 193 -16.74 -9.80 -0.24
CA ALA A 193 -17.60 -10.57 -1.13
C ALA A 193 -17.86 -12.00 -0.61
N ASP A 194 -16.89 -12.63 0.02
CA ASP A 194 -16.93 -14.01 0.51
C ASP A 194 -16.06 -14.12 1.79
N PRO A 195 -16.47 -14.92 2.80
CA PRO A 195 -15.64 -15.16 3.98
C PRO A 195 -14.25 -15.74 3.65
N PHE A 196 -14.11 -16.44 2.52
CA PHE A 196 -12.85 -17.01 2.07
C PHE A 196 -12.29 -16.21 0.90
N VAL A 197 -11.23 -15.44 1.17
CA VAL A 197 -10.51 -14.70 0.14
C VAL A 197 -9.13 -15.31 -0.12
N GLN A 198 -8.78 -15.41 -1.39
CA GLN A 198 -7.42 -15.76 -1.79
C GLN A 198 -6.58 -14.48 -1.83
N VAL A 199 -5.63 -14.36 -0.89
CA VAL A 199 -4.68 -13.25 -0.81
C VAL A 199 -3.43 -13.62 -1.58
N ASP A 200 -3.05 -12.82 -2.56
CA ASP A 200 -1.75 -12.93 -3.23
C ASP A 200 -0.67 -12.32 -2.35
N LEU A 201 0.50 -12.97 -2.31
CA LEU A 201 1.63 -12.52 -1.51
C LEU A 201 2.86 -12.37 -2.41
N VAL A 202 3.37 -11.16 -2.48
CA VAL A 202 4.60 -10.85 -3.23
C VAL A 202 5.73 -10.60 -2.23
N ARG A 203 6.91 -11.16 -2.50
CA ARG A 203 8.15 -10.88 -1.77
C ARG A 203 9.12 -10.24 -2.75
N GLN A 204 9.57 -9.05 -2.43
CA GLN A 204 10.43 -8.25 -3.28
C GLN A 204 11.69 -7.82 -2.54
N PRO A 205 12.87 -8.29 -2.94
CA PRO A 205 14.12 -7.71 -2.45
C PRO A 205 14.23 -6.26 -2.86
N VAL A 206 14.57 -5.40 -1.89
CA VAL A 206 14.76 -3.97 -2.12
C VAL A 206 16.19 -3.56 -1.79
N SER A 207 16.68 -2.59 -2.54
CA SER A 207 18.02 -2.02 -2.44
C SER A 207 17.94 -0.51 -2.28
N GLN A 208 19.04 0.11 -1.86
CA GLN A 208 19.13 1.55 -1.80
C GLN A 208 18.75 2.19 -3.13
N HIS A 209 18.03 3.31 -3.09
CA HIS A 209 17.46 4.05 -4.21
C HIS A 209 16.27 3.40 -4.92
N ASP A 210 15.81 2.21 -4.49
CA ASP A 210 14.53 1.70 -4.95
C ASP A 210 13.38 2.57 -4.44
N THR A 211 12.35 2.70 -5.27
CA THR A 211 11.10 3.33 -4.87
C THR A 211 9.95 2.36 -5.11
N LEU A 212 9.15 2.11 -4.07
CA LEU A 212 7.90 1.37 -4.16
C LEU A 212 6.75 2.36 -4.26
N VAL A 213 5.81 2.11 -5.16
CA VAL A 213 4.60 2.92 -5.32
C VAL A 213 3.39 2.01 -5.24
N LEU A 214 2.47 2.28 -4.30
CA LEU A 214 1.16 1.65 -4.23
C LEU A 214 0.14 2.69 -4.65
N CYS A 215 -0.85 2.31 -5.46
CA CYS A 215 -1.88 3.24 -5.89
C CYS A 215 -3.20 2.54 -6.23
N THR A 216 -4.28 3.31 -6.17
CA THR A 216 -5.61 2.92 -6.65
C THR A 216 -5.74 3.12 -8.16
N ASP A 217 -6.83 2.66 -8.74
CA ASP A 217 -7.09 2.73 -10.18
C ASP A 217 -7.21 4.18 -10.67
N GLY A 218 -7.75 5.09 -9.85
CA GLY A 218 -7.81 6.51 -10.17
C GLY A 218 -6.44 7.13 -10.51
N LEU A 219 -5.34 6.51 -10.06
CA LEU A 219 -4.00 6.92 -10.46
C LEU A 219 -3.50 6.16 -11.69
N TRP A 220 -3.47 4.83 -11.63
CA TRP A 220 -2.80 4.05 -12.68
C TRP A 220 -3.57 4.00 -14.02
N ASP A 221 -4.85 4.38 -14.04
CA ASP A 221 -5.64 4.52 -15.27
C ASP A 221 -5.16 5.69 -16.14
N VAL A 222 -4.61 6.73 -15.52
CA VAL A 222 -4.24 7.98 -16.21
C VAL A 222 -2.76 8.35 -16.11
N VAL A 223 -2.01 7.75 -15.17
CA VAL A 223 -0.57 7.96 -15.02
C VAL A 223 0.18 6.74 -15.53
N SER A 224 1.06 6.94 -16.50
CA SER A 224 1.81 5.88 -17.14
C SER A 224 3.00 5.38 -16.29
N ARG A 225 3.45 4.14 -16.52
CA ARG A 225 4.66 3.58 -15.86
C ARG A 225 5.92 4.42 -16.06
N PRO A 226 6.22 4.99 -17.24
CA PRO A 226 7.35 5.91 -17.39
C PRO A 226 7.30 7.11 -16.45
N GLU A 227 6.13 7.69 -16.20
CA GLU A 227 5.96 8.83 -15.30
C GLU A 227 6.12 8.44 -13.83
N ILE A 228 5.66 7.24 -13.47
CA ILE A 228 5.94 6.65 -12.15
C ILE A 228 7.45 6.46 -11.99
N ALA A 229 8.15 5.96 -13.04
CA ALA A 229 9.61 5.81 -13.03
C ALA A 229 10.32 7.16 -12.87
N GLU A 230 9.90 8.18 -13.60
CA GLU A 230 10.45 9.54 -13.51
C GLU A 230 10.34 10.09 -12.08
N THR A 231 9.21 9.85 -11.42
CA THR A 231 8.99 10.27 -10.03
C THR A 231 9.94 9.55 -9.06
N GLY A 232 10.14 8.24 -9.22
CA GLY A 232 11.09 7.48 -8.40
C GLY A 232 12.55 7.90 -8.63
N MET A 233 12.93 8.17 -9.88
CA MET A 233 14.24 8.72 -10.22
C MET A 233 14.45 10.11 -9.63
N GLY A 234 13.40 10.94 -9.60
CA GLY A 234 13.43 12.25 -8.95
C GLY A 234 13.76 12.16 -7.47
N LEU A 235 13.20 11.19 -6.75
CA LEU A 235 13.57 10.90 -5.36
C LEU A 235 15.03 10.44 -5.22
N SER A 236 15.44 9.50 -6.05
CA SER A 236 16.79 8.92 -6.00
C SER A 236 17.89 9.95 -6.30
N SER A 237 17.61 10.91 -7.18
CA SER A 237 18.54 12.00 -7.53
C SER A 237 18.46 13.21 -6.59
N GLY A 238 17.46 13.28 -5.72
CA GLY A 238 17.15 14.44 -4.88
C GLY A 238 16.46 15.59 -5.60
N ALA A 239 16.05 15.41 -6.86
CA ALA A 239 15.25 16.41 -7.60
C ALA A 239 13.82 16.53 -7.01
N ILE A 240 13.32 15.46 -6.41
CA ILE A 240 12.13 15.48 -5.55
C ILE A 240 12.62 15.29 -4.10
N PRO A 241 12.43 16.28 -3.22
CA PRO A 241 13.03 16.27 -1.89
C PRO A 241 12.49 15.18 -0.95
N THR A 242 11.19 14.87 -1.03
CA THR A 242 10.52 13.97 -0.09
C THR A 242 9.59 12.98 -0.76
N ALA A 243 9.36 11.85 -0.10
CA ALA A 243 8.39 10.86 -0.57
C ALA A 243 6.94 11.41 -0.57
N VAL A 244 6.63 12.39 0.30
CA VAL A 244 5.33 13.07 0.30
C VAL A 244 5.17 13.90 -0.97
N GLU A 245 6.18 14.66 -1.36
CA GLU A 245 6.15 15.44 -2.61
C GLU A 245 6.07 14.54 -3.85
N ALA A 246 6.70 13.37 -3.81
CA ALA A 246 6.59 12.37 -4.87
C ALA A 246 5.16 11.82 -4.98
N ALA A 247 4.54 11.47 -3.86
CA ALA A 247 3.15 11.02 -3.83
C ALA A 247 2.19 12.14 -4.29
N ASP A 248 2.39 13.37 -3.82
CA ASP A 248 1.60 14.55 -4.20
C ASP A 248 1.72 14.85 -5.71
N ARG A 249 2.92 14.74 -6.27
CA ARG A 249 3.15 14.89 -7.72
C ARG A 249 2.34 13.87 -8.53
N LEU A 250 2.35 12.59 -8.13
CA LEU A 250 1.60 11.55 -8.84
C LEU A 250 0.10 11.77 -8.75
N VAL A 251 -0.42 12.08 -7.56
CA VAL A 251 -1.85 12.32 -7.34
C VAL A 251 -2.31 13.56 -8.12
N ARG A 252 -1.59 14.67 -8.04
CA ARG A 252 -1.91 15.87 -8.83
C ARG A 252 -1.90 15.59 -10.33
N LEU A 253 -0.91 14.85 -10.81
CA LEU A 253 -0.85 14.50 -12.23
C LEU A 253 -2.08 13.71 -12.66
N ALA A 254 -2.60 12.80 -11.82
CA ALA A 254 -3.81 12.07 -12.11
C ALA A 254 -5.06 12.97 -12.10
N VAL A 255 -5.18 13.85 -11.10
CA VAL A 255 -6.27 14.83 -11.00
C VAL A 255 -6.26 15.79 -12.18
N ASP A 256 -5.11 16.35 -12.54
CA ASP A 256 -4.95 17.31 -13.65
C ASP A 256 -5.27 16.66 -15.01
N ARG A 257 -5.13 15.34 -15.13
CA ARG A 257 -5.53 14.57 -16.32
C ARG A 257 -6.99 14.18 -16.34
N GLY A 258 -7.74 14.58 -15.34
CA GLY A 258 -9.17 14.34 -15.26
C GLY A 258 -9.51 12.90 -14.81
N SER A 259 -8.75 12.33 -13.90
CA SER A 259 -9.18 11.10 -13.23
C SER A 259 -10.60 11.25 -12.72
N THR A 260 -11.45 10.28 -13.01
CA THR A 260 -12.88 10.30 -12.64
C THR A 260 -13.16 9.59 -11.32
N ASP A 261 -12.13 9.09 -10.67
CA ASP A 261 -12.22 8.38 -9.39
C ASP A 261 -11.42 9.03 -8.27
N ASN A 262 -11.55 8.49 -7.05
CA ASN A 262 -10.67 8.80 -5.95
C ASN A 262 -9.23 8.43 -6.32
N VAL A 263 -8.26 9.21 -5.92
CA VAL A 263 -6.85 9.04 -6.31
C VAL A 263 -5.99 8.93 -5.08
N SER A 264 -5.41 7.76 -4.87
CA SER A 264 -4.52 7.53 -3.74
C SER A 264 -3.17 6.97 -4.17
N ALA A 265 -2.12 7.46 -3.54
CA ALA A 265 -0.76 6.99 -3.71
C ALA A 265 -0.01 6.87 -2.38
N VAL A 266 0.72 5.77 -2.25
CA VAL A 266 1.72 5.55 -1.21
C VAL A 266 3.07 5.39 -1.90
N VAL A 267 4.02 6.27 -1.59
CA VAL A 267 5.38 6.21 -2.14
C VAL A 267 6.34 5.89 -1.01
N VAL A 268 7.17 4.88 -1.20
CA VAL A 268 8.23 4.49 -0.26
C VAL A 268 9.56 4.51 -0.98
N HIS A 269 10.51 5.28 -0.44
CA HIS A 269 11.88 5.34 -0.95
C HIS A 269 12.85 4.66 0.00
N VAL A 270 13.70 3.79 -0.52
CA VAL A 270 14.75 3.08 0.22
C VAL A 270 16.00 3.95 0.29
N THR A 271 16.23 4.56 1.46
CA THR A 271 17.32 5.51 1.68
C THR A 271 18.66 4.83 1.99
N SER A 272 18.63 3.59 2.48
CA SER A 272 19.83 2.81 2.79
C SER A 272 19.56 1.31 2.68
N ASP A 273 20.54 0.54 2.26
CA ASP A 273 20.53 -0.92 2.23
C ASP A 273 21.25 -1.56 3.43
N GLN A 274 21.89 -0.74 4.28
CA GLN A 274 22.61 -1.27 5.43
C GLN A 274 21.65 -1.86 6.48
N PRO A 275 22.01 -3.00 7.12
CA PRO A 275 21.23 -3.54 8.22
C PRO A 275 21.10 -2.49 9.33
N ILE A 276 19.89 -2.32 9.89
CA ILE A 276 19.71 -1.47 11.07
C ILE A 276 20.54 -2.13 12.18
N PRO A 277 21.55 -1.42 12.77
CA PRO A 277 22.25 -2.00 13.87
C PRO A 277 21.27 -2.24 15.03
N PRO A 278 21.32 -3.40 15.71
CA PRO A 278 20.45 -3.65 16.84
C PRO A 278 20.63 -2.53 17.85
N ALA A 279 19.52 -1.91 18.27
CA ALA A 279 19.54 -0.82 19.23
C ALA A 279 20.22 -1.30 20.52
N GLY A 280 21.40 -0.77 20.82
CA GLY A 280 21.99 -0.77 22.15
C GLY A 280 22.42 -2.09 22.76
N GLY A 281 22.95 -3.02 22.00
CA GLY A 281 23.68 -4.16 22.58
C GLY A 281 24.93 -3.68 23.32
N ARG A 282 24.83 -3.40 24.64
CA ARG A 282 26.00 -3.29 25.52
C ARG A 282 26.83 -4.54 25.35
N ARG A 283 27.95 -4.44 24.61
CA ARG A 283 28.98 -5.47 24.60
C ARG A 283 29.47 -5.65 26.04
N PHE A 284 28.98 -6.68 26.73
CA PHE A 284 29.60 -7.17 27.94
C PHE A 284 30.99 -7.66 27.58
N ARG A 285 32.02 -6.85 27.82
CA ARG A 285 33.40 -7.29 27.85
C ARG A 285 33.55 -8.19 29.09
N LEU A 286 33.51 -9.49 28.89
CA LEU A 286 34.02 -10.45 29.85
C LEU A 286 35.50 -10.12 30.11
N ARG A 287 35.77 -9.47 31.23
CA ARG A 287 37.13 -9.39 31.80
C ARG A 287 37.52 -10.82 32.13
N ARG A 288 38.38 -11.41 31.34
CA ARG A 288 39.13 -12.59 31.76
C ARG A 288 40.08 -12.14 32.88
N SER A 289 39.80 -12.53 34.09
CA SER A 289 40.81 -12.54 35.18
C SER A 289 41.88 -13.56 34.80
N ARG A 290 43.11 -13.13 34.68
CA ARG A 290 44.29 -13.99 34.63
C ARG A 290 44.63 -14.48 36.02
N PRO A 291 45.20 -15.68 36.15
CA PRO A 291 45.60 -16.32 37.40
C PRO A 291 46.74 -15.61 38.11
#